data_a153800b0c102f95b4e0f054c86f8058
#
_entry.id   a153800b0c102f95b4e0f054c86f8058
#
_cell.length_a   1.000
_cell.length_b   1.000
_cell.length_c   1.000
_cell.angle_alpha   90.00
_cell.angle_beta   90.00
_cell.angle_gamma   90.00
#
_symmetry.space_group_name_H-M   'P 1'
#
loop_
_entity.id
_entity.type
_entity.pdbx_description
1 polymer ?
#
loop_
_entity_poly.entity_id
_entity_poly.type
_entity_poly.pdbx_seq_one_letter_code
_entity_poly.pdbx_strand_id
1 'polypeptide(L)'
;MLAMAFASCGTKETKDTEGTEIQETKTLVLYYSLTGTTESVAQELQKALNADMESIEMETPYTGSYEEVVKQVGKEREAGELPKLLPLNADLAQYDTIFLGYPIWYGTYARPISALVAENDFQDKTVVTFCTFGSGGLEAAIQDLRKALPKAQVAETGFGIRNARVSSTAGELNRFLVENGYIEGNVEALPDYSEMRPVTEEEKQIFDAACGNYQFPLGTPVLAGKRGTPEGVDYIYQADNNGTPSTIYVTVGNASDAKPEFTRVVR
;
A
#
# COMPACT_ATOMS: atom_id res chain seq x y z
N MET A 1 -57.98 39.14 55.03
CA MET A 1 -58.27 39.03 53.58
C MET A 1 -57.05 38.46 52.92
N LEU A 2 -57.26 37.30 52.40
CA LEU A 2 -56.16 36.43 51.85
C LEU A 2 -55.99 36.78 50.34
N ALA A 3 -54.78 37.11 49.90
CA ALA A 3 -54.48 37.30 48.49
C ALA A 3 -53.63 36.13 48.05
N MET A 4 -54.18 35.27 47.16
CA MET A 4 -53.49 34.20 46.49
C MET A 4 -52.68 34.73 45.29
N ALA A 5 -51.38 34.45 45.28
CA ALA A 5 -50.53 34.69 44.10
C ALA A 5 -50.46 33.42 43.25
N PHE A 6 -50.86 33.50 41.97
CA PHE A 6 -50.68 32.44 40.97
C PHE A 6 -49.28 32.53 40.44
N ALA A 7 -48.53 31.46 40.64
CA ALA A 7 -47.25 31.26 39.96
C ALA A 7 -47.50 30.68 38.57
N SER A 8 -47.07 31.39 37.52
CA SER A 8 -47.03 30.93 36.14
C SER A 8 -45.82 30.02 35.95
N CYS A 9 -46.06 28.78 35.60
CA CYS A 9 -45.05 27.82 35.23
C CYS A 9 -44.70 28.01 33.73
N GLY A 10 -43.54 28.63 33.46
CA GLY A 10 -43.00 28.73 32.12
C GLY A 10 -42.36 27.40 31.70
N THR A 11 -42.96 26.77 30.74
CA THR A 11 -42.36 25.59 30.01
C THR A 11 -41.16 26.08 29.24
N LYS A 12 -39.97 25.62 29.65
CA LYS A 12 -38.76 25.68 28.82
C LYS A 12 -38.90 24.68 27.66
N GLU A 13 -39.01 25.19 26.46
CA GLU A 13 -38.77 24.42 25.25
C GLU A 13 -37.31 23.94 25.26
N THR A 14 -37.15 22.67 25.39
CA THR A 14 -35.88 22.00 25.10
C THR A 14 -35.72 22.01 23.60
N LYS A 15 -34.76 22.80 23.11
CA LYS A 15 -34.25 22.66 21.73
C LYS A 15 -33.67 21.24 21.62
N ASP A 16 -34.30 20.43 20.80
CA ASP A 16 -33.73 19.17 20.31
C ASP A 16 -32.43 19.53 19.56
N THR A 17 -31.31 19.16 20.16
CA THR A 17 -30.02 19.13 19.49
C THR A 17 -30.13 17.95 18.54
N GLU A 18 -30.29 18.22 17.26
CA GLU A 18 -30.06 17.21 16.21
C GLU A 18 -28.69 16.60 16.47
N GLY A 19 -28.69 15.38 16.99
CA GLY A 19 -27.50 14.54 17.08
C GLY A 19 -27.06 14.27 15.65
N THR A 20 -25.97 14.87 15.24
CA THR A 20 -25.24 14.42 14.05
C THR A 20 -24.85 12.98 14.36
N GLU A 21 -25.56 12.02 13.80
CA GLU A 21 -25.09 10.63 13.78
C GLU A 21 -23.72 10.67 13.10
N ILE A 22 -22.69 10.40 13.86
CA ILE A 22 -21.36 10.16 13.31
C ILE A 22 -21.52 8.85 12.54
N GLN A 23 -21.64 8.95 11.22
CA GLN A 23 -21.69 7.79 10.34
C GLN A 23 -20.31 7.11 10.49
N GLU A 24 -20.28 5.96 11.13
CA GLU A 24 -19.05 5.17 11.22
C GLU A 24 -18.61 4.82 9.79
N THR A 25 -17.45 5.32 9.38
CA THR A 25 -16.89 5.04 8.07
C THR A 25 -16.55 3.55 7.98
N LYS A 26 -17.19 2.86 7.02
CA LYS A 26 -16.97 1.44 6.85
C LYS A 26 -15.81 1.19 5.90
N THR A 27 -14.88 0.34 6.32
CA THR A 27 -13.66 0.02 5.57
C THR A 27 -13.69 -1.42 5.06
N LEU A 28 -13.29 -1.61 3.80
CA LEU A 28 -13.08 -2.91 3.16
C LEU A 28 -11.63 -3.08 2.76
N VAL A 29 -11.03 -4.21 3.10
CA VAL A 29 -9.76 -4.68 2.54
C VAL A 29 -10.08 -5.62 1.37
N LEU A 30 -9.94 -5.13 0.15
CA LEU A 30 -10.23 -5.85 -1.07
C LEU A 30 -8.92 -6.16 -1.80
N TYR A 31 -8.65 -7.43 -2.13
CA TYR A 31 -7.34 -7.77 -2.67
C TYR A 31 -7.38 -8.92 -3.69
N TYR A 32 -6.38 -8.90 -4.58
CA TYR A 32 -6.01 -10.05 -5.39
C TYR A 32 -4.62 -10.56 -4.96
N SER A 33 -4.49 -11.88 -4.81
CA SER A 33 -3.21 -12.52 -4.49
C SER A 33 -3.03 -13.79 -5.31
N LEU A 34 -1.88 -13.93 -6.00
CA LEU A 34 -1.58 -15.15 -6.77
C LEU A 34 -0.93 -16.23 -5.88
N THR A 35 -0.04 -15.82 -4.98
CA THR A 35 0.83 -16.73 -4.20
C THR A 35 0.66 -16.60 -2.70
N GLY A 36 -0.38 -15.91 -2.23
CA GLY A 36 -0.63 -15.65 -0.81
C GLY A 36 0.17 -14.47 -0.22
N THR A 37 1.14 -13.90 -0.94
CA THR A 37 1.97 -12.80 -0.41
C THR A 37 1.16 -11.53 -0.15
N THR A 38 0.33 -11.10 -1.11
CA THR A 38 -0.55 -9.93 -0.93
C THR A 38 -1.64 -10.23 0.10
N GLU A 39 -2.14 -11.46 0.15
CA GLU A 39 -3.08 -11.92 1.17
C GLU A 39 -2.53 -11.76 2.59
N SER A 40 -1.26 -12.12 2.82
CA SER A 40 -0.63 -11.95 4.13
C SER A 40 -0.63 -10.48 4.58
N VAL A 41 -0.42 -9.54 3.66
CA VAL A 41 -0.53 -8.09 3.94
C VAL A 41 -1.99 -7.69 4.21
N ALA A 42 -2.94 -8.23 3.43
CA ALA A 42 -4.36 -7.97 3.63
C ALA A 42 -4.84 -8.43 5.02
N GLN A 43 -4.38 -9.58 5.50
CA GLN A 43 -4.69 -10.09 6.83
C GLN A 43 -4.16 -9.18 7.95
N GLU A 44 -2.96 -8.63 7.81
CA GLU A 44 -2.43 -7.65 8.77
C GLU A 44 -3.22 -6.34 8.75
N LEU A 45 -3.61 -5.84 7.56
CA LEU A 45 -4.51 -4.69 7.40
C LEU A 45 -5.86 -4.93 8.05
N GLN A 46 -6.49 -6.08 7.79
CA GLN A 46 -7.78 -6.45 8.38
C GLN A 46 -7.74 -6.36 9.91
N LYS A 47 -6.70 -6.93 10.51
CA LYS A 47 -6.52 -6.89 11.97
C LYS A 47 -6.33 -5.46 12.48
N ALA A 48 -5.44 -4.70 11.84
CA ALA A 48 -5.11 -3.35 12.29
C ALA A 48 -6.29 -2.38 12.20
N LEU A 49 -7.11 -2.51 11.15
CA LEU A 49 -8.25 -1.64 10.86
C LEU A 49 -9.57 -2.17 11.42
N ASN A 50 -9.61 -3.40 11.93
CA ASN A 50 -10.85 -4.12 12.27
C ASN A 50 -11.88 -4.06 11.11
N ALA A 51 -11.41 -4.26 9.87
CA ALA A 51 -12.17 -4.07 8.64
C ALA A 51 -12.75 -5.37 8.10
N ASP A 52 -13.76 -5.26 7.24
CA ASP A 52 -14.17 -6.38 6.39
C ASP A 52 -13.06 -6.71 5.38
N MET A 53 -12.97 -7.95 4.95
CA MET A 53 -11.95 -8.38 3.98
C MET A 53 -12.55 -9.34 2.95
N GLU A 54 -12.18 -9.13 1.68
CA GLU A 54 -12.57 -10.03 0.59
C GLU A 54 -11.46 -10.20 -0.44
N SER A 55 -11.28 -11.42 -0.94
CA SER A 55 -10.39 -11.71 -2.07
C SER A 55 -11.13 -11.55 -3.41
N ILE A 56 -10.41 -11.00 -4.39
CA ILE A 56 -10.87 -10.90 -5.77
C ILE A 56 -10.57 -12.25 -6.45
N GLU A 57 -11.62 -12.97 -6.81
CA GLU A 57 -11.52 -14.29 -7.42
C GLU A 57 -11.78 -14.22 -8.93
N MET A 58 -11.06 -15.05 -9.68
CA MET A 58 -11.23 -15.18 -11.13
C MET A 58 -12.07 -16.41 -11.46
N GLU A 59 -12.93 -16.34 -12.51
CA GLU A 59 -13.62 -17.53 -13.03
C GLU A 59 -12.62 -18.62 -13.45
N THR A 60 -11.50 -18.23 -14.01
CA THR A 60 -10.40 -19.12 -14.40
C THR A 60 -9.10 -18.59 -13.77
N PRO A 61 -8.68 -19.11 -12.61
CA PRO A 61 -7.47 -18.68 -11.95
C PRO A 61 -6.21 -18.91 -12.80
N TYR A 62 -5.21 -18.03 -12.65
CA TYR A 62 -3.89 -18.30 -13.21
C TYR A 62 -3.27 -19.52 -12.52
N THR A 63 -2.80 -20.47 -13.33
CA THR A 63 -2.22 -21.72 -12.86
C THR A 63 -0.92 -22.02 -13.58
N GLY A 64 -0.09 -22.90 -12.98
CA GLY A 64 1.19 -23.29 -13.54
C GLY A 64 2.39 -22.62 -12.90
N SER A 65 3.53 -22.69 -13.55
CA SER A 65 4.75 -22.04 -13.11
C SER A 65 4.68 -20.51 -13.24
N TYR A 66 5.56 -19.81 -12.53
CA TYR A 66 5.69 -18.36 -12.68
C TYR A 66 5.88 -17.92 -14.13
N GLU A 67 6.70 -18.63 -14.91
CA GLU A 67 6.94 -18.31 -16.32
C GLU A 67 5.69 -18.47 -17.18
N GLU A 68 4.87 -19.49 -16.92
CA GLU A 68 3.60 -19.71 -17.63
C GLU A 68 2.62 -18.60 -17.34
N VAL A 69 2.48 -18.19 -16.06
CA VAL A 69 1.62 -17.06 -15.67
C VAL A 69 2.10 -15.75 -16.30
N VAL A 70 3.41 -15.46 -16.25
CA VAL A 70 3.99 -14.27 -16.89
C VAL A 70 3.68 -14.25 -18.40
N LYS A 71 3.83 -15.38 -19.08
CA LYS A 71 3.55 -15.50 -20.52
C LYS A 71 2.06 -15.31 -20.82
N GLN A 72 1.18 -15.87 -19.99
CA GLN A 72 -0.27 -15.70 -20.14
C GLN A 72 -0.67 -14.24 -19.97
N VAL A 73 -0.25 -13.60 -18.87
CA VAL A 73 -0.52 -12.18 -18.59
C VAL A 73 0.06 -11.28 -19.68
N GLY A 74 1.24 -11.61 -20.22
CA GLY A 74 1.82 -10.88 -21.36
C GLY A 74 0.91 -10.89 -22.59
N LYS A 75 0.37 -12.06 -22.96
CA LYS A 75 -0.57 -12.20 -24.07
C LYS A 75 -1.87 -11.43 -23.83
N GLU A 76 -2.47 -11.54 -22.65
CA GLU A 76 -3.68 -10.80 -22.28
C GLU A 76 -3.47 -9.28 -22.39
N ARG A 77 -2.29 -8.79 -21.98
CA ARG A 77 -1.93 -7.36 -22.14
C ARG A 77 -1.83 -6.95 -23.60
N GLU A 78 -1.16 -7.72 -24.43
CA GLU A 78 -1.01 -7.45 -25.87
C GLU A 78 -2.36 -7.47 -26.58
N ALA A 79 -3.26 -8.41 -26.21
CA ALA A 79 -4.60 -8.52 -26.75
C ALA A 79 -5.59 -7.49 -26.18
N GLY A 80 -5.24 -6.79 -25.09
CA GLY A 80 -6.16 -5.92 -24.37
C GLY A 80 -7.27 -6.68 -23.60
N GLU A 81 -7.10 -8.00 -23.43
CA GLU A 81 -8.09 -8.84 -22.76
C GLU A 81 -8.01 -8.69 -21.24
N LEU A 82 -9.17 -8.74 -20.57
CA LEU A 82 -9.29 -8.75 -19.11
C LEU A 82 -9.74 -10.12 -18.64
N PRO A 83 -9.19 -10.61 -17.51
CA PRO A 83 -9.71 -11.84 -16.92
C PRO A 83 -11.14 -11.61 -16.42
N LYS A 84 -11.96 -12.65 -16.49
CA LYS A 84 -13.30 -12.64 -15.90
C LYS A 84 -13.22 -12.89 -14.42
N LEU A 85 -13.91 -12.06 -13.65
CA LEU A 85 -13.98 -12.18 -12.20
C LEU A 85 -15.26 -12.88 -11.76
N LEU A 86 -15.20 -13.55 -10.62
CA LEU A 86 -16.39 -13.90 -9.87
C LEU A 86 -16.98 -12.65 -9.25
N PRO A 87 -18.32 -12.57 -9.10
CA PRO A 87 -18.95 -11.44 -8.42
C PRO A 87 -18.41 -11.28 -6.98
N LEU A 88 -18.23 -10.04 -6.55
CA LEU A 88 -17.94 -9.76 -5.15
C LEU A 88 -19.14 -10.12 -4.27
N ASN A 89 -18.87 -10.62 -3.07
CA ASN A 89 -19.88 -10.78 -2.03
C ASN A 89 -20.16 -9.46 -1.32
N ALA A 90 -19.14 -8.62 -1.18
CA ALA A 90 -19.26 -7.30 -0.58
C ALA A 90 -19.99 -6.33 -1.52
N ASP A 91 -21.04 -5.70 -1.02
CA ASP A 91 -21.66 -4.55 -1.69
C ASP A 91 -20.80 -3.32 -1.46
N LEU A 92 -20.06 -2.88 -2.47
CA LEU A 92 -19.14 -1.75 -2.39
C LEU A 92 -19.85 -0.44 -1.96
N ALA A 93 -21.17 -0.31 -2.21
CA ALA A 93 -21.92 0.87 -1.79
C ALA A 93 -21.94 1.09 -0.27
N GLN A 94 -21.70 0.03 0.51
CA GLN A 94 -21.67 0.10 1.97
C GLN A 94 -20.34 0.59 2.56
N TYR A 95 -19.32 0.83 1.74
CA TYR A 95 -17.97 1.17 2.20
C TYR A 95 -17.57 2.55 1.72
N ASP A 96 -16.99 3.33 2.61
CA ASP A 96 -16.45 4.67 2.31
C ASP A 96 -14.97 4.59 1.92
N THR A 97 -14.23 3.65 2.54
CA THR A 97 -12.81 3.43 2.30
C THR A 97 -12.54 2.00 1.86
N ILE A 98 -11.81 1.86 0.76
CA ILE A 98 -11.37 0.57 0.22
C ILE A 98 -9.85 0.54 0.20
N PHE A 99 -9.25 -0.34 1.01
CA PHE A 99 -7.85 -0.70 0.86
C PHE A 99 -7.76 -1.74 -0.25
N LEU A 100 -7.22 -1.33 -1.40
CA LEU A 100 -7.14 -2.15 -2.60
C LEU A 100 -5.75 -2.76 -2.76
N GLY A 101 -5.66 -4.09 -2.66
CA GLY A 101 -4.42 -4.85 -2.60
C GLY A 101 -4.12 -5.66 -3.86
N TYR A 102 -2.85 -5.66 -4.30
CA TYR A 102 -2.44 -6.40 -5.48
C TYR A 102 -0.92 -6.60 -5.57
N PRO A 103 -0.46 -7.63 -6.29
CA PRO A 103 0.93 -7.70 -6.71
C PRO A 103 1.19 -6.75 -7.88
N ILE A 104 2.38 -6.15 -7.90
CA ILE A 104 2.84 -5.37 -9.06
C ILE A 104 3.31 -6.31 -10.16
N TRP A 105 2.65 -6.23 -11.33
CA TRP A 105 3.01 -6.95 -12.53
C TRP A 105 3.29 -5.98 -13.67
N TYR A 106 4.42 -6.14 -14.36
CA TYR A 106 4.82 -5.26 -15.47
C TYR A 106 4.82 -3.77 -15.11
N GLY A 107 5.19 -3.43 -13.86
CA GLY A 107 5.31 -2.06 -13.37
C GLY A 107 3.99 -1.37 -12.98
N THR A 108 2.87 -2.09 -13.01
CA THR A 108 1.54 -1.59 -12.58
C THR A 108 0.79 -2.67 -11.81
N TYR A 109 -0.46 -2.43 -11.46
CA TYR A 109 -1.31 -3.42 -10.77
C TYR A 109 -1.63 -4.64 -11.65
N ALA A 110 -1.86 -5.78 -11.00
CA ALA A 110 -2.19 -7.04 -11.67
C ALA A 110 -3.50 -6.95 -12.48
N ARG A 111 -3.59 -7.71 -13.57
CA ARG A 111 -4.74 -7.72 -14.51
C ARG A 111 -6.12 -7.91 -13.86
N PRO A 112 -6.30 -8.73 -12.80
CA PRO A 112 -7.57 -8.82 -12.10
C PRO A 112 -8.06 -7.48 -11.54
N ILE A 113 -7.15 -6.58 -11.14
CA ILE A 113 -7.53 -5.22 -10.72
C ILE A 113 -8.05 -4.39 -11.90
N SER A 114 -7.48 -4.57 -13.09
CA SER A 114 -8.01 -3.89 -14.30
C SER A 114 -9.46 -4.33 -14.58
N ALA A 115 -9.77 -5.61 -14.42
CA ALA A 115 -11.13 -6.12 -14.56
C ALA A 115 -12.06 -5.57 -13.45
N LEU A 116 -11.60 -5.60 -12.20
CA LEU A 116 -12.37 -5.09 -11.06
C LEU A 116 -12.79 -3.64 -11.27
N VAL A 117 -11.85 -2.75 -11.63
CA VAL A 117 -12.14 -1.31 -11.81
C VAL A 117 -12.99 -1.02 -13.04
N ALA A 118 -12.99 -1.92 -14.03
CA ALA A 118 -13.85 -1.81 -15.21
C ALA A 118 -15.29 -2.24 -14.93
N GLU A 119 -15.52 -3.15 -14.01
CA GLU A 119 -16.82 -3.79 -13.74
C GLU A 119 -17.55 -3.21 -12.52
N ASN A 120 -16.84 -2.44 -11.64
CA ASN A 120 -17.41 -1.95 -10.38
C ASN A 120 -17.34 -0.43 -10.28
N ASP A 121 -18.28 0.16 -9.51
CA ASP A 121 -18.31 1.59 -9.26
C ASP A 121 -17.59 1.96 -7.96
N PHE A 122 -16.56 2.79 -8.10
CA PHE A 122 -15.77 3.34 -6.99
C PHE A 122 -16.05 4.84 -6.78
N GLN A 123 -17.13 5.37 -7.35
CA GLN A 123 -17.46 6.79 -7.21
C GLN A 123 -17.59 7.19 -5.74
N ASP A 124 -17.02 8.34 -5.41
CA ASP A 124 -17.02 8.98 -4.08
C ASP A 124 -16.31 8.18 -2.97
N LYS A 125 -15.64 7.07 -3.31
CA LYS A 125 -14.90 6.26 -2.35
C LYS A 125 -13.45 6.71 -2.20
N THR A 126 -12.91 6.61 -0.99
CA THR A 126 -11.47 6.68 -0.75
C THR A 126 -10.84 5.33 -1.08
N VAL A 127 -9.88 5.31 -2.00
CA VAL A 127 -9.15 4.09 -2.37
C VAL A 127 -7.70 4.22 -1.96
N VAL A 128 -7.26 3.34 -1.07
CA VAL A 128 -5.89 3.30 -0.54
C VAL A 128 -5.20 2.06 -1.09
N THR A 129 -4.12 2.25 -1.82
CA THR A 129 -3.35 1.14 -2.39
C THR A 129 -2.49 0.44 -1.35
N PHE A 130 -2.49 -0.89 -1.36
CA PHE A 130 -1.38 -1.66 -0.81
C PHE A 130 -0.90 -2.70 -1.84
N CYS A 131 0.41 -2.92 -1.92
CA CYS A 131 0.92 -3.82 -2.94
C CYS A 131 2.15 -4.59 -2.52
N THR A 132 2.34 -5.73 -3.17
CA THR A 132 3.56 -6.53 -3.06
C THR A 132 4.30 -6.53 -4.40
N PHE A 133 5.62 -6.57 -4.36
CA PHE A 133 6.43 -6.48 -5.58
C PHE A 133 7.78 -7.20 -5.46
N GLY A 134 8.37 -7.49 -6.60
CA GLY A 134 9.75 -7.98 -6.68
C GLY A 134 10.78 -6.87 -6.47
N SER A 135 10.53 -5.67 -7.01
CA SER A 135 11.50 -4.57 -6.96
C SER A 135 10.90 -3.18 -6.68
N GLY A 136 9.66 -2.93 -7.06
CA GLY A 136 9.01 -1.61 -6.91
C GLY A 136 7.80 -1.49 -7.82
N GLY A 137 7.36 -0.25 -8.10
CA GLY A 137 6.23 0.05 -9.00
C GLY A 137 4.99 0.61 -8.29
N LEU A 138 5.04 0.82 -6.97
CA LEU A 138 3.92 1.35 -6.19
C LEU A 138 3.46 2.71 -6.73
N GLU A 139 4.37 3.64 -6.92
CA GLU A 139 4.07 5.00 -7.37
C GLU A 139 3.41 5.00 -8.76
N ALA A 140 3.93 4.21 -9.68
CA ALA A 140 3.36 4.06 -11.02
C ALA A 140 1.97 3.43 -10.97
N ALA A 141 1.78 2.39 -10.16
CA ALA A 141 0.49 1.73 -9.99
C ALA A 141 -0.57 2.66 -9.38
N ILE A 142 -0.21 3.51 -8.40
CA ILE A 142 -1.12 4.54 -7.87
C ILE A 142 -1.53 5.52 -8.98
N GLN A 143 -0.60 5.99 -9.79
CA GLN A 143 -0.90 6.89 -10.89
C GLN A 143 -1.82 6.25 -11.94
N ASP A 144 -1.61 4.99 -12.26
CA ASP A 144 -2.46 4.27 -13.20
C ASP A 144 -3.86 4.01 -12.61
N LEU A 145 -3.94 3.71 -11.30
CA LEU A 145 -5.21 3.55 -10.61
C LEU A 145 -6.02 4.86 -10.58
N ARG A 146 -5.38 6.01 -10.36
CA ARG A 146 -6.03 7.33 -10.46
C ARG A 146 -6.63 7.61 -11.83
N LYS A 147 -5.91 7.23 -12.90
CA LYS A 147 -6.43 7.34 -14.27
C LYS A 147 -7.64 6.42 -14.50
N ALA A 148 -7.59 5.22 -13.92
CA ALA A 148 -8.66 4.23 -14.07
C ALA A 148 -9.90 4.57 -13.22
N LEU A 149 -9.73 5.28 -12.10
CA LEU A 149 -10.79 5.63 -11.15
C LEU A 149 -10.94 7.16 -10.99
N PRO A 150 -11.31 7.90 -12.05
CA PRO A 150 -11.33 9.37 -12.03
C PRO A 150 -12.40 9.96 -11.11
N LYS A 151 -13.36 9.15 -10.63
CA LYS A 151 -14.42 9.56 -9.72
C LYS A 151 -14.18 9.15 -8.26
N ALA A 152 -13.15 8.36 -8.00
CA ALA A 152 -12.73 7.97 -6.66
C ALA A 152 -11.65 8.92 -6.13
N GLN A 153 -11.49 8.96 -4.82
CA GLN A 153 -10.40 9.65 -4.15
C GLN A 153 -9.26 8.65 -3.92
N VAL A 154 -8.41 8.45 -4.93
CA VAL A 154 -7.24 7.57 -4.79
C VAL A 154 -6.17 8.29 -3.96
N ALA A 155 -5.81 7.73 -2.80
CA ALA A 155 -4.84 8.30 -1.87
C ALA A 155 -3.48 8.57 -2.55
N GLU A 156 -2.78 9.61 -2.08
CA GLU A 156 -1.47 9.99 -2.65
C GLU A 156 -0.39 8.99 -2.31
N THR A 157 -0.49 8.42 -1.13
CA THR A 157 0.42 7.41 -0.61
C THR A 157 -0.26 6.05 -0.55
N GLY A 158 0.53 5.01 -0.63
CA GLY A 158 0.08 3.63 -0.47
C GLY A 158 1.12 2.82 0.29
N PHE A 159 0.73 1.66 0.80
CA PHE A 159 1.66 0.71 1.40
C PHE A 159 2.23 -0.22 0.34
N GLY A 160 3.54 -0.39 0.31
CA GLY A 160 4.19 -1.32 -0.61
C GLY A 160 5.33 -2.06 0.05
N ILE A 161 5.34 -3.38 -0.09
CA ILE A 161 6.40 -4.21 0.47
C ILE A 161 6.94 -5.20 -0.55
N ARG A 162 8.25 -5.40 -0.53
CA ARG A 162 8.89 -6.40 -1.37
C ARG A 162 8.53 -7.82 -0.91
N ASN A 163 8.22 -8.73 -1.85
CA ASN A 163 7.84 -10.12 -1.53
C ASN A 163 8.82 -10.81 -0.57
N ALA A 164 10.12 -10.56 -0.74
CA ALA A 164 11.16 -11.13 0.12
C ALA A 164 11.17 -10.58 1.56
N ARG A 165 10.42 -9.49 1.82
CA ARG A 165 10.36 -8.79 3.12
C ARG A 165 8.98 -8.86 3.77
N VAL A 166 8.08 -9.67 3.26
CA VAL A 166 6.69 -9.75 3.76
C VAL A 166 6.61 -10.12 5.26
N SER A 167 7.61 -10.77 5.80
CA SER A 167 7.72 -11.04 7.24
C SER A 167 7.88 -9.76 8.10
N SER A 168 8.31 -8.66 7.51
CA SER A 168 8.44 -7.36 8.18
C SER A 168 7.18 -6.50 8.08
N THR A 169 6.10 -7.01 7.49
CA THR A 169 4.87 -6.25 7.19
C THR A 169 4.30 -5.56 8.42
N ALA A 170 4.19 -6.23 9.54
CA ALA A 170 3.45 -5.71 10.70
C ALA A 170 4.00 -4.36 11.21
N GLY A 171 5.33 -4.23 11.34
CA GLY A 171 5.97 -2.99 11.79
C GLY A 171 5.86 -1.86 10.78
N GLU A 172 6.19 -2.14 9.51
CA GLU A 172 6.15 -1.15 8.43
C GLU A 172 4.73 -0.68 8.14
N LEU A 173 3.76 -1.61 8.19
CA LEU A 173 2.34 -1.31 8.00
C LEU A 173 1.77 -0.46 9.13
N ASN A 174 2.08 -0.80 10.40
CA ASN A 174 1.65 0.00 11.54
C ASN A 174 2.12 1.46 11.41
N ARG A 175 3.39 1.66 11.05
CA ARG A 175 3.94 3.00 10.78
C ARG A 175 3.15 3.71 9.69
N PHE A 176 2.94 3.06 8.54
CA PHE A 176 2.16 3.62 7.43
C PHE A 176 0.75 4.04 7.87
N LEU A 177 0.05 3.20 8.62
CA LEU A 177 -1.32 3.48 9.06
C LEU A 177 -1.39 4.65 10.03
N VAL A 178 -0.46 4.75 10.98
CA VAL A 178 -0.41 5.87 11.94
C VAL A 178 0.00 7.17 11.25
N GLU A 179 1.05 7.16 10.41
CA GLU A 179 1.56 8.35 9.71
C GLU A 179 0.52 8.95 8.75
N ASN A 180 -0.37 8.13 8.19
CA ASN A 180 -1.43 8.58 7.29
C ASN A 180 -2.79 8.75 7.98
N GLY A 181 -2.87 8.57 9.32
CA GLY A 181 -4.08 8.82 10.12
C GLY A 181 -5.18 7.78 9.95
N TYR A 182 -4.86 6.58 9.48
CA TYR A 182 -5.84 5.48 9.37
C TYR A 182 -6.11 4.79 10.69
N ILE A 183 -5.18 4.83 11.63
CA ILE A 183 -5.34 4.36 13.01
C ILE A 183 -4.73 5.38 13.97
N GLU A 184 -5.25 5.40 15.21
CA GLU A 184 -4.61 6.15 16.28
C GLU A 184 -3.31 5.47 16.71
N GLY A 185 -2.32 6.27 17.08
CA GLY A 185 -1.05 5.77 17.56
C GLY A 185 0.02 6.86 17.57
N ASN A 186 1.19 6.49 18.05
CA ASN A 186 2.36 7.36 18.01
C ASN A 186 3.53 6.57 17.44
N VAL A 187 4.07 7.03 16.33
CA VAL A 187 5.29 6.51 15.72
C VAL A 187 6.33 7.62 15.67
N GLU A 188 7.54 7.30 16.04
CA GLU A 188 8.64 8.27 15.94
C GLU A 188 8.87 8.60 14.45
N ALA A 189 8.84 9.89 14.13
CA ALA A 189 9.13 10.35 12.78
C ALA A 189 10.54 9.94 12.38
N LEU A 190 10.69 9.35 11.21
CA LEU A 190 12.00 9.02 10.68
C LEU A 190 12.73 10.30 10.27
N PRO A 191 14.01 10.44 10.60
CA PRO A 191 14.81 11.56 10.14
C PRO A 191 14.93 11.53 8.61
N ASP A 192 15.20 12.70 8.03
CA ASP A 192 15.55 12.78 6.62
C ASP A 192 16.83 11.99 6.33
N TYR A 193 16.97 11.53 5.08
CA TYR A 193 18.23 10.98 4.63
C TYR A 193 19.31 12.07 4.68
N SER A 194 20.52 11.68 5.03
CA SER A 194 21.69 12.56 4.89
C SER A 194 21.82 13.03 3.44
N GLU A 195 22.55 14.14 3.25
CA GLU A 195 22.91 14.60 1.91
C GLU A 195 23.57 13.48 1.10
N MET A 196 23.17 13.38 -0.18
CA MET A 196 23.71 12.40 -1.12
C MET A 196 25.17 12.79 -1.47
N ARG A 197 26.09 11.87 -1.29
CA ARG A 197 27.50 12.04 -1.57
C ARG A 197 28.08 10.83 -2.31
N PRO A 198 29.27 10.93 -2.91
CA PRO A 198 29.91 9.78 -3.54
C PRO A 198 29.96 8.57 -2.59
N VAL A 199 29.59 7.41 -3.13
CA VAL A 199 29.52 6.15 -2.37
C VAL A 199 30.90 5.78 -1.84
N THR A 200 30.96 5.38 -0.56
CA THR A 200 32.17 4.81 0.05
C THR A 200 32.30 3.33 -0.27
N GLU A 201 33.48 2.74 -0.02
CA GLU A 201 33.72 1.31 -0.21
C GLU A 201 32.81 0.45 0.70
N GLU A 202 32.59 0.90 1.95
CA GLU A 202 31.66 0.22 2.88
C GLU A 202 30.22 0.24 2.35
N GLU A 203 29.72 1.38 1.90
CA GLU A 203 28.38 1.53 1.35
C GLU A 203 28.22 0.74 0.05
N LYS A 204 29.27 0.63 -0.75
CA LYS A 204 29.28 -0.23 -1.93
C LYS A 204 29.17 -1.71 -1.54
N GLN A 205 29.85 -2.16 -0.51
CA GLN A 205 29.76 -3.53 0.00
C GLN A 205 28.33 -3.82 0.52
N ILE A 206 27.69 -2.86 1.21
CA ILE A 206 26.29 -2.96 1.64
C ILE A 206 25.36 -3.10 0.44
N PHE A 207 25.55 -2.25 -0.57
CA PHE A 207 24.77 -2.33 -1.81
C PHE A 207 24.95 -3.69 -2.51
N ASP A 208 26.17 -4.13 -2.68
CA ASP A 208 26.49 -5.41 -3.34
C ASP A 208 25.90 -6.61 -2.57
N ALA A 209 25.96 -6.57 -1.23
CA ALA A 209 25.37 -7.61 -0.38
C ALA A 209 23.84 -7.66 -0.48
N ALA A 210 23.19 -6.49 -0.56
CA ALA A 210 21.73 -6.39 -0.66
C ALA A 210 21.20 -6.71 -2.07
N CYS A 211 21.92 -6.28 -3.11
CA CYS A 211 21.44 -6.19 -4.48
C CYS A 211 22.12 -7.17 -5.44
N GLY A 212 23.30 -7.72 -5.09
CA GLY A 212 24.14 -8.49 -5.99
C GLY A 212 23.51 -9.78 -6.54
N ASN A 213 22.56 -10.35 -5.81
CA ASN A 213 21.82 -11.55 -6.25
C ASN A 213 20.46 -11.22 -6.89
N TYR A 214 20.16 -9.95 -7.11
CA TYR A 214 18.91 -9.60 -7.76
C TYR A 214 18.99 -9.88 -9.27
N GLN A 215 17.98 -10.58 -9.79
CA GLN A 215 17.99 -11.11 -11.17
C GLN A 215 18.03 -10.02 -12.27
N PHE A 216 17.62 -8.77 -11.93
CA PHE A 216 17.65 -7.66 -12.88
C PHE A 216 18.71 -6.66 -12.46
N PRO A 217 19.61 -6.21 -13.34
CA PRO A 217 20.63 -5.25 -13.01
C PRO A 217 20.05 -3.95 -12.43
N LEU A 218 20.56 -3.54 -11.27
CA LEU A 218 20.21 -2.28 -10.62
C LEU A 218 21.20 -1.15 -10.93
N GLY A 219 22.27 -1.45 -11.67
CA GLY A 219 23.31 -0.52 -12.03
C GLY A 219 24.43 -0.45 -10.98
N THR A 220 25.33 0.52 -11.17
CA THR A 220 26.44 0.78 -10.27
C THR A 220 26.10 1.94 -9.34
N PRO A 221 26.21 1.80 -8.01
CA PRO A 221 25.92 2.88 -7.08
C PRO A 221 26.96 4.00 -7.23
N VAL A 222 26.48 5.24 -7.41
CA VAL A 222 27.32 6.44 -7.62
C VAL A 222 27.26 7.36 -6.40
N LEU A 223 26.05 7.61 -5.89
CA LEU A 223 25.82 8.41 -4.70
C LEU A 223 25.08 7.60 -3.64
N ALA A 224 25.32 7.91 -2.38
CA ALA A 224 24.62 7.34 -1.24
C ALA A 224 24.26 8.39 -0.19
N GLY A 225 23.13 8.19 0.46
CA GLY A 225 22.70 8.83 1.70
C GLY A 225 22.18 7.76 2.66
N LYS A 226 22.09 8.10 3.94
CA LYS A 226 21.56 7.18 4.97
C LYS A 226 20.80 7.92 6.05
N ARG A 227 19.94 7.18 6.76
CA ARG A 227 19.25 7.64 7.97
C ARG A 227 19.18 6.51 9.00
N GLY A 228 19.19 6.88 10.28
CA GLY A 228 18.88 5.94 11.36
C GLY A 228 17.38 5.70 11.45
N THR A 229 16.99 4.49 11.79
CA THR A 229 15.60 4.11 12.10
C THR A 229 15.58 3.32 13.42
N PRO A 230 14.43 3.17 14.08
CA PRO A 230 14.33 2.31 15.26
C PRO A 230 14.75 0.86 14.97
N GLU A 231 14.55 0.40 13.73
CA GLU A 231 14.85 -0.96 13.29
C GLU A 231 16.28 -1.15 12.75
N GLY A 232 17.01 -0.02 12.47
CA GLY A 232 18.37 -0.11 11.91
C GLY A 232 18.80 1.13 11.15
N VAL A 233 19.39 0.93 9.99
CA VAL A 233 19.84 2.01 9.11
C VAL A 233 19.27 1.80 7.71
N ASP A 234 18.58 2.81 7.20
CA ASP A 234 18.16 2.87 5.82
C ASP A 234 19.21 3.59 4.98
N TYR A 235 19.48 3.04 3.82
CA TYR A 235 20.33 3.63 2.79
C TYR A 235 19.51 3.95 1.54
N ILE A 236 19.82 5.10 0.94
CA ILE A 236 19.33 5.49 -0.37
C ILE A 236 20.54 5.61 -1.31
N TYR A 237 20.45 4.98 -2.48
CA TYR A 237 21.51 5.03 -3.48
C TYR A 237 20.96 5.60 -4.78
N GLN A 238 21.75 6.46 -5.42
CA GLN A 238 21.60 6.68 -6.86
C GLN A 238 22.59 5.75 -7.57
N ALA A 239 22.03 4.95 -8.48
CA ALA A 239 22.81 4.04 -9.31
C ALA A 239 22.61 4.36 -10.79
N ASP A 240 23.69 4.19 -11.56
CA ASP A 240 23.66 4.30 -13.01
C ASP A 240 23.56 2.90 -13.64
N ASN A 241 22.51 2.70 -14.41
CA ASN A 241 22.32 1.49 -15.20
C ASN A 241 22.41 1.85 -16.70
N ASN A 242 23.64 1.91 -17.22
CA ASN A 242 23.94 2.26 -18.61
C ASN A 242 23.33 3.61 -19.04
N GLY A 243 23.49 4.64 -18.26
CA GLY A 243 22.97 5.98 -18.50
C GLY A 243 21.53 6.20 -18.06
N THR A 244 20.88 5.20 -17.48
CA THR A 244 19.54 5.32 -16.88
C THR A 244 19.68 5.37 -15.35
N PRO A 245 19.42 6.53 -14.72
CA PRO A 245 19.51 6.64 -13.28
C PRO A 245 18.36 5.87 -12.60
N SER A 246 18.67 5.28 -11.47
CA SER A 246 17.68 4.64 -10.60
C SER A 246 17.97 4.95 -9.13
N THR A 247 16.93 5.04 -8.33
CA THR A 247 17.03 5.21 -6.88
C THR A 247 16.75 3.88 -6.20
N ILE A 248 17.72 3.38 -5.43
CA ILE A 248 17.66 2.08 -4.76
C ILE A 248 17.64 2.28 -3.25
N TYR A 249 16.76 1.57 -2.57
CA TYR A 249 16.63 1.59 -1.13
C TYR A 249 17.09 0.26 -0.53
N VAL A 250 17.89 0.34 0.53
CA VAL A 250 18.44 -0.81 1.24
C VAL A 250 18.29 -0.55 2.74
N THR A 251 17.91 -1.56 3.50
CA THR A 251 17.85 -1.52 4.97
C THR A 251 18.84 -2.50 5.58
N VAL A 252 19.50 -2.09 6.66
CA VAL A 252 20.34 -2.96 7.50
C VAL A 252 19.78 -2.93 8.91
N GLY A 253 19.31 -4.06 9.42
CA GLY A 253 18.73 -4.18 10.76
C GLY A 253 19.76 -3.98 11.89
N ASN A 254 19.28 -3.77 13.12
CA ASN A 254 20.10 -3.54 14.31
C ASN A 254 20.81 -4.81 14.85
N ALA A 255 20.40 -6.01 14.45
CA ALA A 255 21.04 -7.24 14.90
C ALA A 255 22.49 -7.30 14.39
N SER A 256 23.40 -7.83 15.19
CA SER A 256 24.84 -7.90 14.85
C SER A 256 25.13 -8.77 13.63
N ASP A 257 24.22 -9.66 13.27
CA ASP A 257 24.27 -10.54 12.11
C ASP A 257 23.28 -10.14 11.00
N ALA A 258 22.65 -8.95 11.13
CA ALA A 258 21.71 -8.44 10.16
C ALA A 258 22.38 -8.29 8.79
N LYS A 259 21.76 -8.88 7.79
CA LYS A 259 22.21 -8.73 6.41
C LYS A 259 21.53 -7.55 5.76
N PRO A 260 22.25 -6.80 4.89
CA PRO A 260 21.62 -5.78 4.07
C PRO A 260 20.50 -6.36 3.21
N GLU A 261 19.34 -5.68 3.21
CA GLU A 261 18.16 -6.08 2.46
C GLU A 261 17.79 -5.04 1.42
N PHE A 262 17.71 -5.45 0.16
CA PHE A 262 17.14 -4.62 -0.89
C PHE A 262 15.64 -4.43 -0.65
N THR A 263 15.17 -3.18 -0.54
CA THR A 263 13.77 -2.88 -0.25
C THR A 263 12.96 -2.52 -1.49
N ARG A 264 13.46 -1.61 -2.31
CA ARG A 264 12.79 -1.22 -3.59
C ARG A 264 13.73 -0.46 -4.51
N VAL A 265 13.32 -0.36 -5.78
CA VAL A 265 13.89 0.57 -6.76
C VAL A 265 12.81 1.47 -7.33
N VAL A 266 13.16 2.74 -7.53
CA VAL A 266 12.39 3.75 -8.27
C VAL A 266 13.19 4.12 -9.52
N ARG A 267 12.55 4.06 -10.71
CA ARG A 267 13.14 4.34 -12.03
C ARG A 267 12.40 5.47 -12.70
#